data_b58fb0191cb9313be559e8300a6d6e6c
#
_entry.id   b58fb0191cb9313be559e8300a6d6e6c
#
_cell.length_a   1.000
_cell.length_b   1.000
_cell.length_c   1.000
_cell.angle_alpha   90.00
_cell.angle_beta   90.00
_cell.angle_gamma   90.00
#
_symmetry.space_group_name_H-M   'P 1'
#
loop_
_entity.id
_entity.type
_entity.pdbx_description
1 polymer ?
#
loop_
_entity_poly.entity_id
_entity_poly.type
_entity_poly.pdbx_seq_one_letter_code
_entity_poly.pdbx_strand_id
1 'polypeptide(L)'
;AESGLVNLVGGCCGTTPAHIKAIAEAIDGITPRKVPNIKPLTKLSGLEPVTIRPDSNFVNIGERTNVTGSAKFRRLIKEDNYEEALSVARQQIENGAQIIDVNMDEGLLDSEKAMETFLRLIAAEPDISKVPIMVDSSKWTVLETGLKNLQGKGIVNSISLKEGEEEFIRQAKLVRKYGAAVIVMAFDEKGQADTYERKVEICKRAYNILIIEVGFPPEDIIFDPNIFAVATGIEEHNEYGKAYIDAVKTIKETLPGVHISGGVSNLSFSFRGNDGVREAMNSAFLYHAIQAGMDMGIVNAGQLAVYDDITPDLKERVEDVLFNRRDDATERLVEIAGEFQGVKKSQEKDLSWRQTSVEERLNHALVKGIVDYVVEDTEEARLKYDRPIEVIEGPLMDGMNIVGDLFGSGKMFLPQVVKSARVMKKSVAHLQPFIEQEKDQFGLSSKSNGKIVMATVKGDVHDIGKKIVGVVLGC
;
A
#
# COMPACT_ATOMS: atom_id res chain seq x y z
N ALA A 1 27.38 -15.23 -24.47
CA ALA A 1 26.76 -14.80 -25.71
C ALA A 1 26.02 -15.97 -26.40
N GLU A 2 26.69 -17.09 -26.69
CA GLU A 2 26.08 -18.27 -27.35
C GLU A 2 24.83 -18.81 -26.63
N SER A 3 24.79 -18.74 -25.30
CA SER A 3 23.63 -19.14 -24.49
C SER A 3 22.42 -18.20 -24.62
N GLY A 4 22.54 -17.05 -25.33
CA GLY A 4 21.48 -16.08 -25.48
C GLY A 4 21.07 -15.33 -24.20
N LEU A 5 21.95 -15.24 -23.20
CA LEU A 5 21.64 -14.64 -21.89
C LEU A 5 22.00 -13.15 -21.78
N VAL A 6 22.88 -12.64 -22.67
CA VAL A 6 23.39 -11.28 -22.57
C VAL A 6 23.28 -10.54 -23.89
N ASN A 7 23.03 -9.22 -23.84
CA ASN A 7 23.00 -8.30 -24.98
C ASN A 7 24.19 -7.35 -24.97
N LEU A 8 24.78 -7.13 -23.80
CA LEU A 8 25.89 -6.22 -23.59
C LEU A 8 26.99 -6.97 -22.83
N VAL A 9 28.20 -6.85 -23.26
CA VAL A 9 29.38 -7.38 -22.60
C VAL A 9 30.44 -6.30 -22.52
N GLY A 10 31.24 -6.30 -21.47
CA GLY A 10 32.28 -5.33 -21.27
C GLY A 10 33.15 -5.68 -20.06
N GLY A 11 33.99 -4.77 -19.68
CA GLY A 11 34.86 -4.93 -18.52
C GLY A 11 34.46 -4.04 -17.34
N CYS A 12 35.19 -4.20 -16.22
CA CYS A 12 35.05 -3.38 -15.02
C CYS A 12 36.44 -2.88 -14.60
N CYS A 13 36.64 -2.66 -13.31
CA CYS A 13 37.90 -2.15 -12.74
C CYS A 13 39.11 -2.97 -13.19
N GLY A 14 40.16 -2.27 -13.69
CA GLY A 14 41.36 -2.90 -14.23
C GLY A 14 41.27 -3.39 -15.67
N THR A 15 40.14 -3.23 -16.33
CA THR A 15 39.97 -3.55 -17.76
C THR A 15 40.78 -2.58 -18.62
N THR A 16 41.59 -3.13 -19.52
CA THR A 16 42.40 -2.38 -20.46
C THR A 16 41.83 -2.48 -21.89
N PRO A 17 42.28 -1.66 -22.85
CA PRO A 17 41.88 -1.78 -24.26
C PRO A 17 42.11 -3.18 -24.83
N ALA A 18 43.16 -3.88 -24.40
CA ALA A 18 43.45 -5.24 -24.83
C ALA A 18 42.38 -6.27 -24.36
N HIS A 19 41.89 -6.10 -23.15
CA HIS A 19 40.77 -6.93 -22.66
C HIS A 19 39.49 -6.67 -23.44
N ILE A 20 39.16 -5.41 -23.76
CA ILE A 20 37.98 -5.05 -24.56
C ILE A 20 38.11 -5.61 -26.00
N LYS A 21 39.31 -5.55 -26.57
CA LYS A 21 39.57 -6.14 -27.89
C LYS A 21 39.30 -7.66 -27.87
N ALA A 22 39.87 -8.36 -26.90
CA ALA A 22 39.66 -9.81 -26.76
C ALA A 22 38.17 -10.18 -26.57
N ILE A 23 37.41 -9.37 -25.77
CA ILE A 23 35.96 -9.56 -25.60
C ILE A 23 35.25 -9.36 -26.96
N ALA A 24 35.58 -8.29 -27.68
CA ALA A 24 34.98 -8.00 -28.99
C ALA A 24 35.24 -9.12 -30.00
N GLU A 25 36.49 -9.60 -30.07
CA GLU A 25 36.89 -10.73 -30.94
C GLU A 25 36.16 -12.04 -30.55
N ALA A 26 35.96 -12.29 -29.25
CA ALA A 26 35.29 -13.51 -28.76
C ALA A 26 33.78 -13.52 -29.06
N ILE A 27 33.14 -12.37 -29.27
CA ILE A 27 31.70 -12.28 -29.58
C ILE A 27 31.44 -11.97 -31.05
N ASP A 28 32.48 -11.77 -31.85
CA ASP A 28 32.33 -11.49 -33.27
C ASP A 28 31.61 -12.65 -33.97
N GLY A 29 30.62 -12.32 -34.79
CA GLY A 29 29.78 -13.30 -35.51
C GLY A 29 28.73 -14.02 -34.65
N ILE A 30 28.67 -13.79 -33.34
CA ILE A 30 27.62 -14.38 -32.50
C ILE A 30 26.32 -13.58 -32.66
N THR A 31 25.22 -14.29 -32.97
CA THR A 31 23.90 -13.66 -33.13
C THR A 31 23.44 -13.03 -31.80
N PRO A 32 23.06 -11.74 -31.80
CA PRO A 32 22.54 -11.10 -30.60
C PRO A 32 21.31 -11.80 -30.02
N ARG A 33 21.17 -11.75 -28.70
CA ARG A 33 19.97 -12.24 -28.03
C ARG A 33 18.73 -11.54 -28.56
N LYS A 34 17.67 -12.32 -28.84
CA LYS A 34 16.36 -11.74 -29.14
C LYS A 34 15.79 -11.08 -27.89
N VAL A 35 15.43 -9.81 -28.02
CA VAL A 35 14.73 -9.09 -26.93
C VAL A 35 13.35 -9.73 -26.73
N PRO A 36 13.02 -10.23 -25.54
CA PRO A 36 11.72 -10.84 -25.29
C PRO A 36 10.62 -9.78 -25.38
N ASN A 37 9.46 -10.19 -25.92
CA ASN A 37 8.26 -9.37 -25.85
C ASN A 37 7.64 -9.55 -24.47
N ILE A 38 7.90 -8.58 -23.57
CA ILE A 38 7.38 -8.60 -22.20
C ILE A 38 6.14 -7.73 -22.15
N LYS A 39 5.04 -8.27 -21.58
CA LYS A 39 3.82 -7.48 -21.36
C LYS A 39 4.15 -6.26 -20.48
N PRO A 40 3.78 -5.04 -20.91
CA PRO A 40 3.96 -3.85 -20.10
C PRO A 40 3.21 -3.98 -18.77
N LEU A 41 3.88 -3.64 -17.68
CA LEU A 41 3.32 -3.58 -16.33
C LEU A 41 3.84 -2.35 -15.64
N THR A 42 3.04 -1.78 -14.75
CA THR A 42 3.49 -0.69 -13.87
C THR A 42 4.59 -1.20 -12.95
N LYS A 43 5.76 -0.62 -13.09
CA LYS A 43 6.92 -0.94 -12.26
C LYS A 43 7.38 0.33 -11.56
N LEU A 44 7.19 0.37 -10.27
CA LEU A 44 7.69 1.43 -9.39
C LEU A 44 8.88 0.91 -8.61
N SER A 45 9.71 1.79 -8.10
CA SER A 45 10.83 1.37 -7.24
C SER A 45 11.29 2.46 -6.30
N GLY A 46 11.58 2.05 -5.07
CA GLY A 46 12.61 2.65 -4.25
C GLY A 46 13.91 1.87 -4.47
N LEU A 47 14.55 1.39 -3.41
CA LEU A 47 15.62 0.40 -3.49
C LEU A 47 15.09 -0.98 -3.91
N GLU A 48 13.83 -1.25 -3.60
CA GLU A 48 13.12 -2.47 -4.00
C GLU A 48 12.07 -2.15 -5.07
N PRO A 49 11.82 -3.07 -6.03
CA PRO A 49 10.79 -2.87 -7.04
C PRO A 49 9.41 -3.21 -6.50
N VAL A 50 8.41 -2.42 -6.91
CA VAL A 50 7.00 -2.72 -6.78
C VAL A 50 6.42 -2.89 -8.18
N THR A 51 5.97 -4.09 -8.52
CA THR A 51 5.34 -4.36 -9.81
C THR A 51 3.85 -4.62 -9.61
N ILE A 52 3.01 -3.83 -10.27
CA ILE A 52 1.56 -4.00 -10.23
C ILE A 52 1.17 -4.92 -11.38
N ARG A 53 0.62 -6.08 -11.04
CA ARG A 53 0.15 -7.11 -11.96
C ARG A 53 -1.36 -7.25 -11.86
N PRO A 54 -2.04 -7.90 -12.82
CA PRO A 54 -3.48 -8.14 -12.74
C PRO A 54 -3.93 -8.95 -11.52
N ASP A 55 -3.02 -9.75 -10.97
CA ASP A 55 -3.21 -10.56 -9.77
C ASP A 55 -2.64 -9.91 -8.49
N SER A 56 -2.16 -8.67 -8.57
CA SER A 56 -1.69 -7.94 -7.41
C SER A 56 -2.86 -7.53 -6.50
N ASN A 57 -2.62 -7.61 -5.20
CA ASN A 57 -3.54 -7.08 -4.22
C ASN A 57 -3.54 -5.55 -4.24
N PHE A 58 -4.54 -4.95 -3.57
CA PHE A 58 -4.65 -3.51 -3.41
C PHE A 58 -3.39 -2.89 -2.81
N VAL A 59 -2.91 -1.81 -3.42
CA VAL A 59 -1.68 -1.12 -3.01
C VAL A 59 -2.01 0.01 -2.05
N ASN A 60 -1.45 -0.06 -0.83
CA ASN A 60 -1.62 0.97 0.18
C ASN A 60 -0.56 2.06 0.03
N ILE A 61 -1.01 3.29 -0.17
CA ILE A 61 -0.18 4.50 -0.19
C ILE A 61 -0.36 5.20 1.14
N GLY A 62 0.71 5.33 1.92
CA GLY A 62 0.66 5.93 3.25
C GLY A 62 0.49 7.45 3.19
N GLU A 63 -0.53 8.00 3.86
CA GLU A 63 -0.91 9.42 3.85
C GLU A 63 -0.27 10.29 4.95
N ARG A 64 0.52 9.71 5.88
CA ARG A 64 0.91 10.43 7.11
C ARG A 64 2.12 11.34 6.95
N THR A 65 2.88 11.24 5.87
CA THR A 65 3.97 12.14 5.48
C THR A 65 3.50 13.33 4.63
N ASN A 66 2.30 13.80 4.94
CA ASN A 66 1.63 14.91 4.27
C ASN A 66 1.32 16.01 5.29
N VAL A 67 1.86 17.22 5.10
CA VAL A 67 1.71 18.34 6.04
C VAL A 67 0.27 18.87 6.11
N THR A 68 -0.56 18.64 5.09
CA THR A 68 -1.98 19.01 5.12
C THR A 68 -2.83 17.97 5.83
N GLY A 69 -2.49 16.69 5.69
CA GLY A 69 -3.24 15.55 6.24
C GLY A 69 -2.80 15.13 7.65
N SER A 70 -1.59 15.49 8.10
CA SER A 70 -1.02 15.07 9.39
C SER A 70 -0.56 16.24 10.23
N ALA A 71 -1.31 16.54 11.28
CA ALA A 71 -0.92 17.61 12.23
C ALA A 71 0.43 17.34 12.92
N LYS A 72 0.74 16.07 13.25
CA LYS A 72 2.03 15.68 13.82
C LYS A 72 3.15 15.95 12.82
N PHE A 73 3.03 15.48 11.59
CA PHE A 73 4.05 15.65 10.57
C PHE A 73 4.28 17.13 10.23
N ARG A 74 3.19 17.92 10.06
CA ARG A 74 3.26 19.36 9.85
C ARG A 74 4.07 20.08 10.93
N ARG A 75 3.81 19.77 12.20
CA ARG A 75 4.55 20.37 13.32
C ARG A 75 6.03 20.04 13.23
N LEU A 76 6.38 18.78 13.01
CA LEU A 76 7.77 18.33 12.92
C LEU A 76 8.55 19.02 11.80
N ILE A 77 7.94 19.15 10.62
CA ILE A 77 8.56 19.85 9.49
C ILE A 77 8.74 21.34 9.77
N LYS A 78 7.74 22.00 10.41
CA LYS A 78 7.85 23.41 10.79
C LYS A 78 8.90 23.70 11.87
N GLU A 79 9.18 22.74 12.72
CA GLU A 79 10.19 22.79 13.78
C GLU A 79 11.56 22.29 13.31
N ASP A 80 11.74 22.00 12.01
CA ASP A 80 12.93 21.38 11.42
C ASP A 80 13.35 20.06 12.10
N ASN A 81 12.40 19.37 12.77
CA ASN A 81 12.63 18.09 13.41
C ASN A 81 12.47 16.93 12.42
N TYR A 82 13.38 16.87 11.45
CA TYR A 82 13.37 15.87 10.38
C TYR A 82 13.65 14.46 10.89
N GLU A 83 14.41 14.29 11.96
CA GLU A 83 14.70 12.97 12.55
C GLU A 83 13.40 12.28 13.02
N GLU A 84 12.55 13.00 13.75
CA GLU A 84 11.26 12.46 14.16
C GLU A 84 10.27 12.39 12.98
N ALA A 85 10.36 13.26 11.99
CA ALA A 85 9.58 13.19 10.76
C ALA A 85 9.87 11.89 9.97
N LEU A 86 11.13 11.43 9.92
CA LEU A 86 11.51 10.13 9.34
C LEU A 86 10.87 8.96 10.10
N SER A 87 10.67 9.07 11.42
CA SER A 87 9.97 8.05 12.20
C SER A 87 8.52 7.86 11.74
N VAL A 88 7.85 8.96 11.31
CA VAL A 88 6.50 8.90 10.75
C VAL A 88 6.49 8.14 9.41
N ALA A 89 7.47 8.37 8.55
CA ALA A 89 7.62 7.63 7.30
C ALA A 89 7.85 6.14 7.55
N ARG A 90 8.79 5.79 8.43
CA ARG A 90 9.10 4.41 8.82
C ARG A 90 7.88 3.67 9.38
N GLN A 91 7.14 4.32 10.27
CA GLN A 91 5.94 3.73 10.88
C GLN A 91 4.85 3.37 9.85
N GLN A 92 4.69 4.16 8.77
CA GLN A 92 3.74 3.83 7.72
C GLN A 92 4.12 2.52 6.99
N ILE A 93 5.40 2.35 6.68
CA ILE A 93 5.93 1.16 6.01
C ILE A 93 5.82 -0.05 6.93
N GLU A 94 6.15 0.10 8.21
CA GLU A 94 5.94 -0.93 9.22
C GLU A 94 4.48 -1.34 9.38
N ASN A 95 3.55 -0.43 9.11
CA ASN A 95 2.11 -0.69 9.12
C ASN A 95 1.56 -1.19 7.78
N GLY A 96 2.43 -1.46 6.79
CA GLY A 96 2.06 -2.10 5.54
C GLY A 96 1.83 -1.15 4.35
N ALA A 97 2.26 0.12 4.45
CA ALA A 97 2.32 0.98 3.28
C ALA A 97 3.38 0.48 2.30
N GLN A 98 2.99 0.32 1.04
CA GLN A 98 3.86 -0.14 -0.05
C GLN A 98 4.44 1.03 -0.83
N ILE A 99 3.85 2.21 -0.71
CA ILE A 99 4.26 3.50 -1.25
C ILE A 99 4.01 4.52 -0.14
N ILE A 100 4.79 5.58 -0.05
CA ILE A 100 4.49 6.70 0.85
C ILE A 100 4.30 7.99 0.06
N ASP A 101 3.22 8.70 0.38
CA ASP A 101 2.91 10.03 -0.14
C ASP A 101 3.65 11.09 0.67
N VAL A 102 4.38 11.98 0.00
CA VAL A 102 5.13 13.06 0.62
C VAL A 102 4.63 14.39 0.09
N ASN A 103 4.01 15.18 0.97
CA ASN A 103 3.49 16.51 0.66
C ASN A 103 4.04 17.55 1.64
N MET A 104 4.56 18.66 1.10
CA MET A 104 5.14 19.78 1.85
C MET A 104 4.38 21.10 1.58
N ASP A 105 3.14 21.05 1.09
CA ASP A 105 2.33 22.23 0.76
C ASP A 105 1.75 22.87 2.02
N GLU A 106 2.49 23.84 2.57
CA GLU A 106 2.06 24.65 3.71
C GLU A 106 2.46 26.11 3.50
N GLY A 107 1.51 27.03 3.78
CA GLY A 107 1.61 28.44 3.35
C GLY A 107 2.80 29.23 3.91
N LEU A 108 3.38 28.82 5.03
CA LEU A 108 4.53 29.46 5.68
C LEU A 108 5.83 28.68 5.54
N LEU A 109 5.82 27.59 4.77
CA LEU A 109 6.97 26.73 4.56
C LEU A 109 7.58 26.97 3.17
N ASP A 110 8.90 26.96 3.09
CA ASP A 110 9.58 26.78 1.81
C ASP A 110 9.42 25.31 1.37
N SER A 111 8.33 25.05 0.64
CA SER A 111 7.93 23.69 0.25
C SER A 111 8.96 23.01 -0.63
N GLU A 112 9.66 23.75 -1.50
CA GLU A 112 10.72 23.19 -2.36
C GLU A 112 11.90 22.74 -1.50
N LYS A 113 12.36 23.57 -0.59
CA LYS A 113 13.47 23.25 0.29
C LYS A 113 13.13 22.11 1.25
N ALA A 114 11.92 22.10 1.80
CA ALA A 114 11.46 21.04 2.69
C ALA A 114 11.36 19.69 1.94
N MET A 115 10.83 19.69 0.73
CA MET A 115 10.75 18.50 -0.14
C MET A 115 12.15 17.94 -0.44
N GLU A 116 13.06 18.79 -0.90
CA GLU A 116 14.46 18.41 -1.15
C GLU A 116 15.12 17.81 0.08
N THR A 117 15.02 18.50 1.22
CA THR A 117 15.65 18.07 2.47
C THR A 117 15.11 16.71 2.92
N PHE A 118 13.79 16.55 2.96
CA PHE A 118 13.17 15.32 3.44
C PHE A 118 13.46 14.12 2.54
N LEU A 119 13.39 14.30 1.21
CA LEU A 119 13.69 13.22 0.27
C LEU A 119 15.16 12.78 0.31
N ARG A 120 16.09 13.71 0.50
CA ARG A 120 17.52 13.37 0.68
C ARG A 120 17.76 12.60 1.96
N LEU A 121 17.07 12.94 3.04
CA LEU A 121 17.14 12.18 4.30
C LEU A 121 16.53 10.80 4.16
N ILE A 122 15.36 10.67 3.50
CA ILE A 122 14.76 9.35 3.17
C ILE A 122 15.76 8.48 2.39
N ALA A 123 16.47 9.06 1.41
CA ALA A 123 17.41 8.30 0.58
C ALA A 123 18.55 7.65 1.40
N ALA A 124 18.89 8.24 2.55
CA ALA A 124 19.89 7.70 3.48
C ALA A 124 19.37 6.63 4.44
N GLU A 125 18.04 6.39 4.45
CA GLU A 125 17.36 5.48 5.38
C GLU A 125 16.85 4.23 4.63
N PRO A 126 17.56 3.11 4.61
CA PRO A 126 17.20 1.92 3.82
C PRO A 126 15.81 1.35 4.16
N ASP A 127 15.40 1.44 5.44
CA ASP A 127 14.09 0.96 5.89
C ASP A 127 12.93 1.79 5.31
N ILE A 128 13.19 3.02 4.88
CA ILE A 128 12.21 3.91 4.27
C ILE A 128 12.38 3.91 2.75
N SER A 129 13.59 4.09 2.26
CA SER A 129 13.89 4.21 0.83
C SER A 129 13.68 2.93 0.03
N LYS A 130 13.42 1.79 0.69
CA LYS A 130 13.06 0.54 0.01
C LYS A 130 11.76 0.63 -0.79
N VAL A 131 10.78 1.44 -0.35
CA VAL A 131 9.51 1.64 -1.06
C VAL A 131 9.55 2.82 -2.02
N PRO A 132 8.76 2.81 -3.10
CA PRO A 132 8.59 3.97 -3.97
C PRO A 132 7.99 5.16 -3.21
N ILE A 133 8.36 6.36 -3.65
CA ILE A 133 7.82 7.61 -3.12
C ILE A 133 6.83 8.21 -4.14
N MET A 134 5.70 8.68 -3.63
CA MET A 134 4.78 9.55 -4.34
C MET A 134 5.07 11.00 -3.93
N VAL A 135 5.50 11.83 -4.87
CA VAL A 135 5.70 13.26 -4.65
C VAL A 135 4.38 13.97 -4.88
N ASP A 136 3.86 14.60 -3.84
CA ASP A 136 2.56 15.26 -3.85
C ASP A 136 2.72 16.77 -3.64
N SER A 137 2.20 17.55 -4.55
CA SER A 137 2.09 19.01 -4.44
C SER A 137 1.09 19.59 -5.44
N SER A 138 0.47 20.70 -5.05
CA SER A 138 -0.32 21.54 -5.94
C SER A 138 0.53 22.43 -6.86
N LYS A 139 1.86 22.53 -6.62
CA LYS A 139 2.80 23.39 -7.32
C LYS A 139 3.79 22.57 -8.15
N TRP A 140 3.87 22.88 -9.44
CA TRP A 140 4.80 22.18 -10.33
C TRP A 140 6.27 22.27 -9.86
N THR A 141 6.72 23.42 -9.37
CA THR A 141 8.11 23.63 -8.92
C THR A 141 8.49 22.70 -7.77
N VAL A 142 7.55 22.43 -6.86
CA VAL A 142 7.75 21.48 -5.75
C VAL A 142 7.78 20.04 -6.28
N LEU A 143 6.87 19.67 -7.20
CA LEU A 143 6.88 18.36 -7.87
C LEU A 143 8.21 18.11 -8.58
N GLU A 144 8.69 19.10 -9.36
CA GLU A 144 9.94 18.97 -10.10
C GLU A 144 11.16 18.87 -9.16
N THR A 145 11.16 19.63 -8.06
CA THR A 145 12.18 19.51 -7.02
C THR A 145 12.17 18.11 -6.40
N GLY A 146 11.00 17.56 -6.11
CA GLY A 146 10.84 16.18 -5.64
C GLY A 146 11.41 15.19 -6.64
N LEU A 147 11.03 15.28 -7.91
CA LEU A 147 11.50 14.39 -8.98
C LEU A 147 13.03 14.39 -9.14
N LYS A 148 13.68 15.54 -8.95
CA LYS A 148 15.15 15.69 -9.00
C LYS A 148 15.86 14.99 -7.82
N ASN A 149 15.14 14.73 -6.71
CA ASN A 149 15.69 14.15 -5.48
C ASN A 149 15.17 12.74 -5.19
N LEU A 150 14.39 12.14 -6.09
CA LEU A 150 13.90 10.78 -5.94
C LEU A 150 14.97 9.73 -6.25
N GLN A 151 14.90 8.62 -5.50
CA GLN A 151 15.58 7.37 -5.80
C GLN A 151 14.60 6.42 -6.50
N GLY A 152 15.02 5.81 -7.63
CA GLY A 152 14.21 4.86 -8.37
C GLY A 152 13.09 5.51 -9.19
N LYS A 153 11.99 4.79 -9.38
CA LYS A 153 10.81 5.25 -10.13
C LYS A 153 9.64 5.52 -9.17
N GLY A 154 9.38 6.79 -8.93
CA GLY A 154 8.27 7.26 -8.10
C GLY A 154 7.01 7.60 -8.89
N ILE A 155 6.08 8.24 -8.20
CA ILE A 155 4.79 8.71 -8.72
C ILE A 155 4.70 10.22 -8.51
N VAL A 156 4.15 10.95 -9.48
CA VAL A 156 3.76 12.37 -9.33
C VAL A 156 2.28 12.43 -8.94
N ASN A 157 1.95 13.13 -7.89
CA ASN A 157 0.60 13.45 -7.45
C ASN A 157 0.46 15.00 -7.38
N SER A 158 -0.20 15.66 -8.31
CA SER A 158 -0.88 15.20 -9.48
C SER A 158 -0.79 16.23 -10.62
N ILE A 159 -1.17 15.83 -11.82
CA ILE A 159 -1.44 16.75 -12.91
C ILE A 159 -2.94 16.71 -13.27
N SER A 160 -3.44 17.74 -13.92
CA SER A 160 -4.86 17.82 -14.30
C SER A 160 -5.07 18.83 -15.44
N LEU A 161 -6.26 18.80 -16.02
CA LEU A 161 -6.69 19.72 -17.07
C LEU A 161 -7.20 21.08 -16.54
N LYS A 162 -7.05 21.38 -15.24
CA LYS A 162 -7.59 22.60 -14.63
C LYS A 162 -7.04 23.89 -15.25
N GLU A 163 -5.78 23.89 -15.69
CA GLU A 163 -5.10 25.01 -16.33
C GLU A 163 -5.10 24.89 -17.88
N GLY A 164 -5.92 23.96 -18.42
CA GLY A 164 -6.03 23.69 -19.85
C GLY A 164 -5.06 22.63 -20.37
N GLU A 165 -5.25 22.26 -21.65
CA GLU A 165 -4.52 21.17 -22.29
C GLU A 165 -3.04 21.46 -22.50
N GLU A 166 -2.67 22.70 -22.83
CA GLU A 166 -1.28 23.08 -23.10
C GLU A 166 -0.38 22.83 -21.86
N GLU A 167 -0.83 23.31 -20.70
CA GLU A 167 -0.11 23.12 -19.44
C GLU A 167 -0.09 21.66 -19.02
N PHE A 168 -1.21 20.95 -19.20
CA PHE A 168 -1.31 19.51 -18.93
C PHE A 168 -0.29 18.71 -19.76
N ILE A 169 -0.23 18.98 -21.08
CA ILE A 169 0.73 18.32 -21.98
C ILE A 169 2.18 18.65 -21.60
N ARG A 170 2.45 19.91 -21.23
CA ARG A 170 3.77 20.34 -20.78
C ARG A 170 4.21 19.56 -19.54
N GLN A 171 3.37 19.50 -18.52
CA GLN A 171 3.64 18.77 -17.30
C GLN A 171 3.80 17.26 -17.56
N ALA A 172 2.90 16.66 -18.32
CA ALA A 172 2.96 15.24 -18.68
C ALA A 172 4.26 14.86 -19.40
N LYS A 173 4.71 15.69 -20.35
CA LYS A 173 6.01 15.49 -21.05
C LYS A 173 7.19 15.54 -20.08
N LEU A 174 7.15 16.43 -19.09
CA LEU A 174 8.20 16.51 -18.06
C LEU A 174 8.17 15.30 -17.14
N VAL A 175 6.99 14.87 -16.64
CA VAL A 175 6.87 13.65 -15.83
C VAL A 175 7.43 12.44 -16.58
N ARG A 176 7.04 12.28 -17.85
CA ARG A 176 7.58 11.22 -18.71
C ARG A 176 9.10 11.31 -18.88
N LYS A 177 9.65 12.51 -19.03
CA LYS A 177 11.11 12.72 -19.11
C LYS A 177 11.85 12.29 -17.84
N TYR A 178 11.26 12.50 -16.66
CA TYR A 178 11.78 12.00 -15.40
C TYR A 178 11.56 10.50 -15.19
N GLY A 179 10.74 9.86 -16.04
CA GLY A 179 10.45 8.43 -15.98
C GLY A 179 9.51 8.01 -14.83
N ALA A 180 8.77 8.96 -14.26
CA ALA A 180 7.83 8.70 -13.19
C ALA A 180 6.45 8.23 -13.71
N ALA A 181 5.69 7.49 -12.90
CA ALA A 181 4.26 7.33 -13.09
C ALA A 181 3.53 8.60 -12.64
N VAL A 182 2.27 8.75 -13.03
CA VAL A 182 1.52 9.99 -12.79
C VAL A 182 0.10 9.74 -12.32
N ILE A 183 -0.30 10.43 -11.26
CA ILE A 183 -1.70 10.58 -10.90
C ILE A 183 -2.30 11.71 -11.74
N VAL A 184 -3.42 11.42 -12.39
CA VAL A 184 -4.21 12.38 -13.18
C VAL A 184 -5.54 12.57 -12.49
N MET A 185 -5.73 13.75 -11.89
CA MET A 185 -7.00 14.07 -11.26
C MET A 185 -8.08 14.36 -12.30
N ALA A 186 -9.28 13.89 -12.07
CA ALA A 186 -10.47 14.25 -12.84
C ALA A 186 -10.89 15.71 -12.53
N PHE A 187 -10.11 16.65 -13.02
CA PHE A 187 -10.23 18.08 -12.80
C PHE A 187 -9.94 18.82 -14.12
N ASP A 188 -10.92 19.53 -14.63
CA ASP A 188 -10.79 20.34 -15.86
C ASP A 188 -10.99 21.83 -15.59
N GLU A 189 -11.06 22.63 -16.63
CA GLU A 189 -11.23 24.09 -16.59
C GLU A 189 -12.55 24.52 -15.89
N LYS A 190 -13.53 23.61 -15.75
CA LYS A 190 -14.81 23.84 -15.09
C LYS A 190 -14.79 23.45 -13.61
N GLY A 191 -13.74 22.77 -13.14
CA GLY A 191 -13.62 22.31 -11.76
C GLY A 191 -13.45 20.79 -11.63
N GLN A 192 -13.37 20.32 -10.40
CA GLN A 192 -13.30 18.90 -10.10
C GLN A 192 -14.56 18.15 -10.53
N ALA A 193 -14.39 16.94 -11.03
CA ALA A 193 -15.49 16.08 -11.41
C ALA A 193 -16.22 15.54 -10.16
N ASP A 194 -17.44 15.89 -10.01
CA ASP A 194 -18.34 15.48 -8.91
C ASP A 194 -19.30 14.38 -9.33
N THR A 195 -19.81 14.41 -10.58
CA THR A 195 -20.73 13.40 -11.11
C THR A 195 -20.01 12.27 -11.83
N TYR A 196 -20.68 11.13 -11.97
CA TYR A 196 -20.19 9.97 -12.72
C TYR A 196 -19.77 10.35 -14.16
N GLU A 197 -20.62 11.09 -14.87
CA GLU A 197 -20.38 11.47 -16.27
C GLU A 197 -19.12 12.31 -16.40
N ARG A 198 -18.96 13.31 -15.54
CA ARG A 198 -17.77 14.19 -15.56
C ARG A 198 -16.50 13.44 -15.21
N LYS A 199 -16.56 12.52 -14.24
CA LYS A 199 -15.41 11.66 -13.88
C LYS A 199 -14.93 10.87 -15.10
N VAL A 200 -15.84 10.20 -15.79
CA VAL A 200 -15.54 9.39 -16.97
C VAL A 200 -15.07 10.27 -18.15
N GLU A 201 -15.78 11.36 -18.43
CA GLU A 201 -15.45 12.28 -19.53
C GLU A 201 -14.04 12.87 -19.40
N ILE A 202 -13.71 13.42 -18.23
CA ILE A 202 -12.40 14.05 -18.00
C ILE A 202 -11.28 13.02 -18.04
N CYS A 203 -11.45 11.84 -17.41
CA CYS A 203 -10.46 10.78 -17.48
C CYS A 203 -10.23 10.30 -18.92
N LYS A 204 -11.30 10.14 -19.71
CA LYS A 204 -11.19 9.78 -21.13
C LYS A 204 -10.48 10.84 -21.96
N ARG A 205 -10.81 12.13 -21.74
CA ARG A 205 -10.14 13.26 -22.41
C ARG A 205 -8.65 13.28 -22.09
N ALA A 206 -8.30 13.20 -20.80
CA ALA A 206 -6.92 13.16 -20.34
C ALA A 206 -6.15 11.95 -20.88
N TYR A 207 -6.78 10.76 -20.89
CA TYR A 207 -6.20 9.55 -21.47
C TYR A 207 -5.82 9.73 -22.93
N ASN A 208 -6.74 10.24 -23.74
CA ASN A 208 -6.49 10.45 -25.17
C ASN A 208 -5.30 11.41 -25.41
N ILE A 209 -5.23 12.51 -24.67
CA ILE A 209 -4.12 13.47 -24.76
C ILE A 209 -2.80 12.77 -24.37
N LEU A 210 -2.79 12.04 -23.24
CA LEU A 210 -1.58 11.37 -22.75
C LEU A 210 -1.06 10.31 -23.74
N ILE A 211 -1.95 9.51 -24.31
CA ILE A 211 -1.57 8.43 -25.24
C ILE A 211 -1.17 9.01 -26.60
N ILE A 212 -1.99 9.90 -27.17
CA ILE A 212 -1.84 10.34 -28.57
C ILE A 212 -0.80 11.45 -28.70
N GLU A 213 -0.86 12.48 -27.82
CA GLU A 213 -0.02 13.67 -27.97
C GLU A 213 1.28 13.60 -27.17
N VAL A 214 1.25 12.95 -26.01
CA VAL A 214 2.43 12.81 -25.15
C VAL A 214 3.15 11.48 -25.41
N GLY A 215 2.44 10.43 -25.81
CA GLY A 215 2.96 9.07 -25.92
C GLY A 215 3.31 8.50 -24.56
N PHE A 216 2.52 8.84 -23.53
CA PHE A 216 2.72 8.34 -22.16
C PHE A 216 2.40 6.84 -22.09
N PRO A 217 3.19 6.02 -21.39
CA PRO A 217 2.86 4.59 -21.20
C PRO A 217 1.53 4.44 -20.44
N PRO A 218 0.53 3.73 -20.95
CA PRO A 218 -0.76 3.61 -20.30
C PRO A 218 -0.66 2.96 -18.90
N GLU A 219 0.27 2.04 -18.71
CA GLU A 219 0.54 1.37 -17.43
C GLU A 219 1.10 2.33 -16.36
N ASP A 220 1.61 3.47 -16.72
CA ASP A 220 2.12 4.49 -15.79
C ASP A 220 1.10 5.62 -15.51
N ILE A 221 -0.12 5.52 -16.08
CA ILE A 221 -1.23 6.45 -15.84
C ILE A 221 -2.09 5.92 -14.71
N ILE A 222 -2.27 6.74 -13.67
CA ILE A 222 -3.12 6.43 -12.52
C ILE A 222 -4.19 7.53 -12.44
N PHE A 223 -5.46 7.19 -12.64
CA PHE A 223 -6.53 8.17 -12.48
C PHE A 223 -6.98 8.31 -11.03
N ASP A 224 -7.19 9.55 -10.60
CA ASP A 224 -7.95 9.89 -9.40
C ASP A 224 -9.27 10.56 -9.83
N PRO A 225 -10.38 9.79 -9.84
CA PRO A 225 -11.71 10.33 -10.18
C PRO A 225 -12.32 11.23 -9.10
N ASN A 226 -11.56 11.66 -8.11
CA ASN A 226 -11.92 12.46 -6.94
C ASN A 226 -12.90 11.76 -5.99
N ILE A 227 -12.41 11.44 -4.79
CA ILE A 227 -13.23 10.98 -3.68
C ILE A 227 -13.68 12.20 -2.88
N PHE A 228 -14.98 12.43 -2.81
CA PHE A 228 -15.61 13.51 -2.04
C PHE A 228 -16.28 12.98 -0.77
N ALA A 229 -16.48 13.89 0.18
CA ALA A 229 -17.18 13.58 1.41
C ALA A 229 -18.64 13.23 1.16
N VAL A 230 -19.10 12.14 1.77
CA VAL A 230 -20.51 11.73 1.81
C VAL A 230 -21.10 12.01 3.19
N ALA A 231 -22.42 11.84 3.34
CA ALA A 231 -23.15 12.13 4.57
C ALA A 231 -22.89 13.56 5.12
N THR A 232 -22.86 14.53 4.25
CA THR A 232 -22.65 15.95 4.60
C THR A 232 -23.94 16.69 4.97
N GLY A 233 -25.09 16.07 4.73
CA GLY A 233 -26.41 16.72 4.83
C GLY A 233 -26.78 17.62 3.63
N ILE A 234 -25.95 17.62 2.58
CA ILE A 234 -26.18 18.32 1.32
C ILE A 234 -26.63 17.29 0.29
N GLU A 235 -27.80 17.51 -0.32
CA GLU A 235 -28.45 16.53 -1.21
C GLU A 235 -27.58 16.18 -2.44
N GLU A 236 -26.93 17.18 -3.02
CA GLU A 236 -26.03 17.01 -4.18
C GLU A 236 -24.85 16.08 -3.88
N HIS A 237 -24.48 15.90 -2.60
CA HIS A 237 -23.38 15.03 -2.18
C HIS A 237 -23.77 13.56 -2.00
N ASN A 238 -25.06 13.24 -2.03
CA ASN A 238 -25.56 11.90 -1.73
C ASN A 238 -25.09 10.85 -2.76
N GLU A 239 -24.86 11.25 -4.01
CA GLU A 239 -24.41 10.36 -5.09
C GLU A 239 -22.88 10.19 -5.16
N TYR A 240 -22.06 10.96 -4.41
CA TYR A 240 -20.61 11.00 -4.59
C TYR A 240 -19.92 9.66 -4.40
N GLY A 241 -20.33 8.86 -3.42
CA GLY A 241 -19.76 7.54 -3.18
C GLY A 241 -20.03 6.58 -4.32
N LYS A 242 -21.29 6.49 -4.72
CA LYS A 242 -21.75 5.66 -5.84
C LYS A 242 -21.15 6.11 -7.16
N ALA A 243 -21.15 7.41 -7.45
CA ALA A 243 -20.58 7.99 -8.66
C ALA A 243 -19.10 7.66 -8.82
N TYR A 244 -18.32 7.64 -7.72
CA TYR A 244 -16.94 7.22 -7.76
C TYR A 244 -16.79 5.74 -8.10
N ILE A 245 -17.51 4.85 -7.41
CA ILE A 245 -17.43 3.40 -7.61
C ILE A 245 -17.83 3.02 -9.04
N ASP A 246 -18.93 3.61 -9.56
CA ASP A 246 -19.40 3.38 -10.92
C ASP A 246 -18.40 3.92 -11.97
N ALA A 247 -17.78 5.08 -11.71
CA ALA A 247 -16.75 5.64 -12.58
C ALA A 247 -15.48 4.77 -12.62
N VAL A 248 -15.02 4.24 -11.48
CA VAL A 248 -13.90 3.30 -11.41
C VAL A 248 -14.12 2.13 -12.35
N LYS A 249 -15.29 1.49 -12.27
CA LYS A 249 -15.62 0.36 -13.14
C LYS A 249 -15.55 0.74 -14.62
N THR A 250 -16.18 1.84 -15.00
CA THR A 250 -16.21 2.30 -16.39
C THR A 250 -14.83 2.68 -16.92
N ILE A 251 -14.02 3.37 -16.12
CA ILE A 251 -12.65 3.76 -16.50
C ILE A 251 -11.81 2.52 -16.72
N LYS A 252 -11.86 1.53 -15.84
CA LYS A 252 -11.11 0.26 -15.97
C LYS A 252 -11.53 -0.55 -17.21
N GLU A 253 -12.81 -0.53 -17.56
CA GLU A 253 -13.35 -1.24 -18.72
C GLU A 253 -13.02 -0.54 -20.04
N THR A 254 -12.95 0.79 -20.06
CA THR A 254 -12.87 1.59 -21.30
C THR A 254 -11.50 2.20 -21.60
N LEU A 255 -10.62 2.35 -20.60
CA LEU A 255 -9.28 2.91 -20.74
C LEU A 255 -8.23 1.84 -20.42
N PRO A 256 -7.73 1.10 -21.44
CA PRO A 256 -6.86 -0.04 -21.20
C PRO A 256 -5.50 0.36 -20.63
N GLY A 257 -5.02 -0.42 -19.66
CA GLY A 257 -3.69 -0.30 -19.07
C GLY A 257 -3.59 0.63 -17.86
N VAL A 258 -4.59 1.48 -17.60
CA VAL A 258 -4.55 2.44 -16.51
C VAL A 258 -4.84 1.84 -15.13
N HIS A 259 -4.41 2.54 -14.10
CA HIS A 259 -4.73 2.27 -12.70
C HIS A 259 -5.65 3.35 -12.11
N ILE A 260 -6.25 3.02 -10.97
CA ILE A 260 -7.13 3.93 -10.23
C ILE A 260 -6.61 4.09 -8.81
N SER A 261 -6.57 5.34 -8.36
CA SER A 261 -6.24 5.75 -6.99
C SER A 261 -7.25 6.75 -6.45
N GLY A 262 -7.10 7.13 -5.20
CA GLY A 262 -7.86 8.21 -4.57
C GLY A 262 -7.51 8.40 -3.10
N GLY A 263 -7.76 9.60 -2.58
CA GLY A 263 -7.61 9.96 -1.18
C GLY A 263 -8.78 9.46 -0.34
N VAL A 264 -8.69 8.26 0.20
CA VAL A 264 -9.81 7.56 0.86
C VAL A 264 -10.34 8.30 2.08
N SER A 265 -9.46 8.97 2.85
CA SER A 265 -9.85 9.73 4.04
C SER A 265 -10.80 10.91 3.76
N ASN A 266 -10.90 11.36 2.51
CA ASN A 266 -11.83 12.41 2.10
C ASN A 266 -13.29 11.96 2.22
N LEU A 267 -13.57 10.69 1.93
CA LEU A 267 -14.93 10.13 1.96
C LEU A 267 -15.65 10.41 3.29
N SER A 268 -14.94 10.17 4.39
CA SER A 268 -15.47 10.23 5.75
C SER A 268 -15.22 11.58 6.45
N PHE A 269 -14.91 12.63 5.69
CA PHE A 269 -14.55 13.94 6.25
C PHE A 269 -15.68 14.55 7.09
N SER A 270 -16.95 14.30 6.74
CA SER A 270 -18.13 14.73 7.49
C SER A 270 -18.18 14.22 8.94
N PHE A 271 -17.49 13.08 9.21
CA PHE A 271 -17.38 12.49 10.55
C PHE A 271 -16.01 12.74 11.20
N ARG A 272 -15.31 13.82 10.82
CA ARG A 272 -14.02 14.17 11.40
C ARG A 272 -14.14 14.32 12.93
N GLY A 273 -13.30 13.58 13.67
CA GLY A 273 -13.35 13.48 15.12
C GLY A 273 -14.07 12.25 15.65
N ASN A 274 -14.71 11.45 14.78
CA ASN A 274 -15.30 10.16 15.10
C ASN A 274 -14.57 9.05 14.35
N ASP A 275 -13.46 8.59 14.90
CA ASP A 275 -12.57 7.64 14.21
C ASP A 275 -13.25 6.29 13.94
N GLY A 276 -14.16 5.82 14.83
CA GLY A 276 -14.84 4.54 14.66
C GLY A 276 -15.75 4.53 13.43
N VAL A 277 -16.58 5.56 13.26
CA VAL A 277 -17.43 5.71 12.07
C VAL A 277 -16.58 5.91 10.81
N ARG A 278 -15.52 6.72 10.90
CA ARG A 278 -14.63 6.96 9.75
C ARG A 278 -13.93 5.69 9.27
N GLU A 279 -13.45 4.88 10.19
CA GLU A 279 -12.83 3.58 9.87
C GLU A 279 -13.82 2.65 9.16
N ALA A 280 -15.07 2.58 9.65
CA ALA A 280 -16.12 1.79 9.02
C ALA A 280 -16.47 2.31 7.61
N MET A 281 -16.63 3.63 7.45
CA MET A 281 -16.90 4.24 6.15
C MET A 281 -15.79 3.98 5.13
N ASN A 282 -14.53 4.21 5.54
CA ASN A 282 -13.39 4.02 4.65
C ASN A 282 -13.21 2.55 4.27
N SER A 283 -13.42 1.62 5.20
CA SER A 283 -13.28 0.19 4.95
C SER A 283 -14.39 -0.37 4.07
N ALA A 284 -15.65 0.03 4.30
CA ALA A 284 -16.77 -0.36 3.44
C ALA A 284 -16.60 0.21 2.02
N PHE A 285 -16.20 1.47 1.90
CA PHE A 285 -15.92 2.08 0.60
C PHE A 285 -14.82 1.34 -0.15
N LEU A 286 -13.68 1.07 0.49
CA LEU A 286 -12.58 0.35 -0.12
C LEU A 286 -13.00 -1.05 -0.59
N TYR A 287 -13.77 -1.78 0.23
CA TYR A 287 -14.27 -3.08 -0.16
C TYR A 287 -15.00 -3.05 -1.50
N HIS A 288 -15.93 -2.10 -1.69
CA HIS A 288 -16.69 -1.96 -2.93
C HIS A 288 -15.87 -1.35 -4.09
N ALA A 289 -15.01 -0.36 -3.80
CA ALA A 289 -14.20 0.29 -4.83
C ALA A 289 -13.12 -0.66 -5.41
N ILE A 290 -12.53 -1.51 -4.59
CA ILE A 290 -11.59 -2.55 -5.04
C ILE A 290 -12.28 -3.56 -5.94
N GLN A 291 -13.49 -4.00 -5.59
CA GLN A 291 -14.29 -4.88 -6.45
C GLN A 291 -14.66 -4.23 -7.79
N ALA A 292 -14.83 -2.91 -7.81
CA ALA A 292 -15.03 -2.15 -9.03
C ALA A 292 -13.75 -1.97 -9.87
N GLY A 293 -12.58 -2.24 -9.31
CA GLY A 293 -11.28 -2.18 -10.00
C GLY A 293 -10.32 -1.09 -9.51
N MET A 294 -10.54 -0.52 -8.31
CA MET A 294 -9.57 0.39 -7.69
C MET A 294 -8.31 -0.38 -7.32
N ASP A 295 -7.15 0.04 -7.84
CA ASP A 295 -5.88 -0.68 -7.69
C ASP A 295 -5.10 -0.26 -6.46
N MET A 296 -5.19 1.01 -6.08
CA MET A 296 -4.44 1.60 -4.98
C MET A 296 -5.21 2.73 -4.29
N GLY A 297 -4.78 3.15 -3.12
CA GLY A 297 -5.42 4.26 -2.40
C GLY A 297 -4.49 4.90 -1.39
N ILE A 298 -4.67 6.21 -1.24
CA ILE A 298 -3.98 7.02 -0.23
C ILE A 298 -4.77 6.85 1.07
N VAL A 299 -4.16 6.15 2.03
CA VAL A 299 -4.84 5.67 3.24
C VAL A 299 -3.98 5.85 4.49
N ASN A 300 -4.62 5.92 5.64
CA ASN A 300 -3.95 5.71 6.91
C ASN A 300 -3.80 4.19 7.16
N ALA A 301 -2.67 3.62 6.73
CA ALA A 301 -2.40 2.18 6.81
C ALA A 301 -2.56 1.57 8.22
N GLY A 302 -2.44 2.40 9.28
CA GLY A 302 -2.61 1.97 10.67
C GLY A 302 -4.08 1.94 11.16
N GLN A 303 -5.03 2.45 10.38
CA GLN A 303 -6.43 2.69 10.80
C GLN A 303 -7.45 2.18 9.76
N LEU A 304 -7.23 0.98 9.22
CA LEU A 304 -8.23 0.30 8.39
C LEU A 304 -8.86 -0.83 9.20
N ALA A 305 -10.18 -0.77 9.39
CA ALA A 305 -10.95 -1.86 9.97
C ALA A 305 -11.09 -3.03 8.96
N VAL A 306 -11.32 -4.23 9.45
CA VAL A 306 -11.73 -5.35 8.59
C VAL A 306 -13.22 -5.15 8.26
N TYR A 307 -13.58 -5.26 6.98
CA TYR A 307 -14.97 -5.05 6.53
C TYR A 307 -15.98 -5.94 7.28
N ASP A 308 -15.61 -7.19 7.56
CA ASP A 308 -16.48 -8.13 8.30
C ASP A 308 -16.59 -7.81 9.79
N ASP A 309 -15.65 -7.06 10.35
CA ASP A 309 -15.68 -6.63 11.75
C ASP A 309 -16.59 -5.42 11.99
N ILE A 310 -17.04 -4.75 10.92
CA ILE A 310 -18.01 -3.68 11.04
C ILE A 310 -19.34 -4.28 11.51
N THR A 311 -19.85 -3.77 12.62
CA THR A 311 -21.14 -4.27 13.16
C THR A 311 -22.24 -4.17 12.12
N PRO A 312 -23.18 -5.14 12.02
CA PRO A 312 -24.17 -5.18 10.96
C PRO A 312 -24.99 -3.90 10.82
N ASP A 313 -25.40 -3.29 11.92
CA ASP A 313 -26.18 -2.04 11.90
C ASP A 313 -25.37 -0.86 11.37
N LEU A 314 -24.10 -0.70 11.81
CA LEU A 314 -23.23 0.34 11.29
C LEU A 314 -22.90 0.10 9.80
N LYS A 315 -22.64 -1.15 9.41
CA LYS A 315 -22.36 -1.53 8.02
C LYS A 315 -23.53 -1.16 7.09
N GLU A 316 -24.76 -1.56 7.47
CA GLU A 316 -25.97 -1.22 6.70
C GLU A 316 -26.10 0.28 6.49
N ARG A 317 -25.98 1.08 7.57
CA ARG A 317 -26.13 2.54 7.51
C ARG A 317 -25.00 3.21 6.71
N VAL A 318 -23.78 2.71 6.80
CA VAL A 318 -22.66 3.18 6.00
C VAL A 318 -22.89 2.87 4.52
N GLU A 319 -23.34 1.68 4.18
CA GLU A 319 -23.63 1.31 2.79
C GLU A 319 -24.85 2.06 2.24
N ASP A 320 -25.87 2.32 3.07
CA ASP A 320 -27.00 3.17 2.66
C ASP A 320 -26.52 4.55 2.22
N VAL A 321 -25.56 5.14 2.94
CA VAL A 321 -24.92 6.40 2.57
C VAL A 321 -24.06 6.27 1.31
N LEU A 322 -23.21 5.24 1.23
CA LEU A 322 -22.28 5.06 0.10
C LEU A 322 -23.00 4.90 -1.23
N PHE A 323 -24.15 4.22 -1.23
CA PHE A 323 -24.92 3.88 -2.41
C PHE A 323 -26.20 4.71 -2.58
N ASN A 324 -26.41 5.69 -1.70
CA ASN A 324 -27.63 6.51 -1.67
C ASN A 324 -28.90 5.64 -1.76
N ARG A 325 -29.01 4.61 -0.90
CA ARG A 325 -30.11 3.64 -0.92
C ARG A 325 -31.41 4.20 -0.36
N ARG A 326 -31.33 5.29 0.41
CA ARG A 326 -32.44 5.88 1.17
C ARG A 326 -32.24 7.39 1.31
N ASP A 327 -33.32 8.13 1.32
CA ASP A 327 -33.29 9.59 1.51
C ASP A 327 -32.82 9.99 2.93
N ASP A 328 -33.10 9.16 3.94
CA ASP A 328 -32.73 9.38 5.36
C ASP A 328 -31.41 8.70 5.76
N ALA A 329 -30.56 8.28 4.79
CA ALA A 329 -29.33 7.53 5.07
C ALA A 329 -28.34 8.30 5.96
N THR A 330 -28.19 9.61 5.70
CA THR A 330 -27.29 10.47 6.49
C THR A 330 -27.76 10.59 7.94
N GLU A 331 -29.05 10.87 8.16
CA GLU A 331 -29.65 11.00 9.48
C GLU A 331 -29.50 9.72 10.29
N ARG A 332 -29.79 8.57 9.69
CA ARG A 332 -29.63 7.24 10.31
C ARG A 332 -28.21 6.96 10.75
N LEU A 333 -27.20 7.37 9.96
CA LEU A 333 -25.81 7.19 10.32
C LEU A 333 -25.42 8.15 11.46
N VAL A 334 -25.90 9.39 11.42
CA VAL A 334 -25.65 10.39 12.49
C VAL A 334 -26.25 9.94 13.82
N GLU A 335 -27.44 9.34 13.83
CA GLU A 335 -28.11 8.84 15.05
C GLU A 335 -27.23 7.90 15.86
N ILE A 336 -26.55 6.95 15.19
CA ILE A 336 -25.70 5.98 15.88
C ILE A 336 -24.25 6.44 16.04
N ALA A 337 -23.83 7.51 15.34
CA ALA A 337 -22.46 7.98 15.38
C ALA A 337 -22.00 8.36 16.81
N GLY A 338 -22.93 8.83 17.66
CA GLY A 338 -22.66 9.14 19.06
C GLY A 338 -22.18 7.94 19.89
N GLU A 339 -22.62 6.73 19.57
CA GLU A 339 -22.23 5.50 20.27
C GLU A 339 -20.76 5.13 20.00
N PHE A 340 -20.21 5.59 18.88
CA PHE A 340 -18.83 5.33 18.45
C PHE A 340 -17.85 6.46 18.79
N GLN A 341 -18.31 7.61 19.31
CA GLN A 341 -17.47 8.76 19.68
C GLN A 341 -16.54 8.51 20.89
N GLY A 342 -16.73 7.45 21.63
CA GLY A 342 -15.99 7.14 22.85
C GLY A 342 -14.94 6.03 22.73
N VAL A 343 -14.92 5.30 21.63
CA VAL A 343 -14.18 4.02 21.51
C VAL A 343 -12.65 4.17 21.58
N LYS A 344 -12.09 5.36 21.38
CA LYS A 344 -10.64 5.62 21.59
C LYS A 344 -10.24 6.04 23.01
N LYS A 345 -11.18 6.45 23.88
CA LYS A 345 -10.84 6.89 25.26
C LYS A 345 -11.12 5.85 26.35
N SER A 346 -11.84 4.79 26.03
CA SER A 346 -12.03 3.64 26.91
C SER A 346 -12.29 2.40 26.05
N GLN A 347 -11.27 1.98 25.28
CA GLN A 347 -11.11 0.54 25.21
C GLN A 347 -10.60 0.13 26.61
N GLU A 348 -11.49 0.00 27.59
CA GLU A 348 -11.44 -1.22 28.39
C GLU A 348 -11.35 -2.31 27.35
N LYS A 349 -10.12 -2.86 27.19
CA LYS A 349 -9.85 -3.93 26.23
C LYS A 349 -10.92 -4.94 26.50
N ASP A 350 -11.83 -5.20 25.55
CA ASP A 350 -12.75 -6.32 25.70
C ASP A 350 -11.88 -7.55 25.82
N LEU A 351 -11.73 -8.02 27.06
CA LEU A 351 -10.92 -9.17 27.43
C LEU A 351 -11.77 -10.44 27.54
N SER A 352 -13.03 -10.41 27.09
CA SER A 352 -13.91 -11.58 27.08
C SER A 352 -13.28 -12.77 26.34
N TRP A 353 -12.57 -12.50 25.24
CA TRP A 353 -11.81 -13.50 24.48
C TRP A 353 -10.68 -14.16 25.30
N ARG A 354 -10.21 -13.53 26.38
CA ARG A 354 -9.21 -14.14 27.28
C ARG A 354 -9.76 -15.33 28.08
N GLN A 355 -11.06 -15.49 28.12
CA GLN A 355 -11.74 -16.59 28.84
C GLN A 355 -11.93 -17.83 27.97
N THR A 356 -11.58 -17.77 26.70
CA THR A 356 -11.68 -18.90 25.76
C THR A 356 -10.45 -19.82 25.81
N SER A 357 -10.46 -20.91 25.04
CA SER A 357 -9.33 -21.83 24.96
C SER A 357 -8.06 -21.13 24.44
N VAL A 358 -6.88 -21.67 24.74
CA VAL A 358 -5.61 -21.09 24.30
C VAL A 358 -5.51 -21.04 22.78
N GLU A 359 -6.07 -22.03 22.08
CA GLU A 359 -6.14 -22.09 20.63
C GLU A 359 -6.98 -20.95 20.06
N GLU A 360 -8.16 -20.72 20.64
CA GLU A 360 -9.04 -19.62 20.24
C GLU A 360 -8.40 -18.26 20.55
N ARG A 361 -7.68 -18.15 21.66
CA ARG A 361 -6.95 -16.92 22.01
C ARG A 361 -5.83 -16.62 21.00
N LEU A 362 -5.05 -17.61 20.61
CA LEU A 362 -4.00 -17.47 19.58
C LEU A 362 -4.59 -17.11 18.22
N ASN A 363 -5.69 -17.76 17.80
CA ASN A 363 -6.41 -17.42 16.60
C ASN A 363 -6.93 -15.98 16.63
N HIS A 364 -7.55 -15.57 17.73
CA HIS A 364 -8.04 -14.21 17.91
C HIS A 364 -6.89 -13.19 17.84
N ALA A 365 -5.77 -13.46 18.53
CA ALA A 365 -4.61 -12.61 18.53
C ALA A 365 -4.02 -12.43 17.12
N LEU A 366 -3.97 -13.50 16.33
CA LEU A 366 -3.52 -13.47 14.94
C LEU A 366 -4.46 -12.64 14.06
N VAL A 367 -5.76 -12.93 14.08
CA VAL A 367 -6.76 -12.23 13.27
C VAL A 367 -6.83 -10.73 13.62
N LYS A 368 -6.72 -10.37 14.89
CA LYS A 368 -6.79 -8.98 15.36
C LYS A 368 -5.43 -8.26 15.42
N GLY A 369 -4.33 -8.97 15.21
CA GLY A 369 -2.97 -8.41 15.29
C GLY A 369 -2.55 -7.99 16.71
N ILE A 370 -3.03 -8.67 17.75
CA ILE A 370 -2.77 -8.35 19.16
C ILE A 370 -1.50 -9.04 19.63
N VAL A 371 -0.47 -8.27 19.97
CA VAL A 371 0.85 -8.81 20.40
C VAL A 371 1.04 -8.89 21.92
N ASP A 372 0.12 -8.30 22.70
CA ASP A 372 0.31 -8.08 24.14
C ASP A 372 0.41 -9.40 24.94
N TYR A 373 -0.42 -10.41 24.60
CA TYR A 373 -0.53 -11.68 25.34
C TYR A 373 0.08 -12.88 24.61
N VAL A 374 0.65 -12.64 23.43
CA VAL A 374 1.00 -13.72 22.51
C VAL A 374 2.07 -14.66 23.07
N VAL A 375 3.03 -14.16 23.84
CA VAL A 375 4.10 -15.00 24.44
C VAL A 375 3.53 -15.89 25.52
N GLU A 376 2.66 -15.36 26.39
CA GLU A 376 2.00 -16.10 27.46
C GLU A 376 1.10 -17.21 26.90
N ASP A 377 0.28 -16.87 25.90
CA ASP A 377 -0.62 -17.83 25.25
C ASP A 377 0.16 -18.89 24.46
N THR A 378 1.25 -18.50 23.81
CA THR A 378 2.13 -19.46 23.12
C THR A 378 2.80 -20.42 24.09
N GLU A 379 3.23 -19.94 25.26
CA GLU A 379 3.81 -20.80 26.30
C GLU A 379 2.74 -21.74 26.90
N GLU A 380 1.54 -21.27 27.16
CA GLU A 380 0.44 -22.11 27.62
C GLU A 380 0.12 -23.21 26.59
N ALA A 381 0.06 -22.86 25.31
CA ALA A 381 -0.12 -23.84 24.25
C ALA A 381 1.05 -24.84 24.20
N ARG A 382 2.31 -24.38 24.28
CA ARG A 382 3.48 -25.24 24.29
C ARG A 382 3.44 -26.30 25.41
N LEU A 383 2.95 -25.91 26.58
CA LEU A 383 2.83 -26.82 27.71
C LEU A 383 1.66 -27.83 27.57
N LYS A 384 0.70 -27.54 26.69
CA LYS A 384 -0.48 -28.37 26.42
C LYS A 384 -0.24 -29.39 25.32
N TYR A 385 0.62 -29.06 24.33
CA TYR A 385 0.95 -29.94 23.22
C TYR A 385 2.20 -30.78 23.54
N ASP A 386 2.29 -31.97 22.95
CA ASP A 386 3.40 -32.89 23.20
C ASP A 386 4.71 -32.33 22.61
N ARG A 387 4.62 -31.61 21.48
CA ARG A 387 5.77 -31.04 20.79
C ARG A 387 5.58 -29.55 20.50
N PRO A 388 6.63 -28.71 20.66
CA PRO A 388 6.55 -27.29 20.37
C PRO A 388 6.13 -26.96 18.94
N ILE A 389 6.48 -27.81 17.95
CA ILE A 389 6.12 -27.63 16.54
C ILE A 389 4.60 -27.72 16.31
N GLU A 390 3.89 -28.52 17.10
CA GLU A 390 2.45 -28.71 16.96
C GLU A 390 1.66 -27.42 17.26
N VAL A 391 2.21 -26.51 18.06
CA VAL A 391 1.63 -25.19 18.29
C VAL A 391 1.67 -24.34 17.01
N ILE A 392 2.73 -24.51 16.21
CA ILE A 392 2.85 -23.83 14.92
C ILE A 392 1.91 -24.46 13.90
N GLU A 393 1.96 -25.79 13.76
CA GLU A 393 1.17 -26.55 12.76
C GLU A 393 -0.34 -26.52 13.05
N GLY A 394 -0.74 -26.38 14.32
CA GLY A 394 -2.14 -26.27 14.74
C GLY A 394 -2.59 -24.80 14.86
N PRO A 395 -2.76 -24.28 16.11
CA PRO A 395 -3.47 -23.03 16.33
C PRO A 395 -2.88 -21.81 15.63
N LEU A 396 -1.55 -21.74 15.46
CA LEU A 396 -0.95 -20.60 14.77
C LEU A 396 -1.20 -20.64 13.25
N MET A 397 -1.13 -21.81 12.63
CA MET A 397 -1.46 -21.96 11.21
C MET A 397 -2.97 -21.82 10.95
N ASP A 398 -3.81 -22.31 11.85
CA ASP A 398 -5.26 -22.13 11.73
C ASP A 398 -5.65 -20.65 11.73
N GLY A 399 -5.07 -19.85 12.64
CA GLY A 399 -5.24 -18.41 12.67
C GLY A 399 -4.72 -17.71 11.40
N MET A 400 -3.57 -18.13 10.87
CA MET A 400 -3.02 -17.56 9.63
C MET A 400 -3.83 -17.98 8.40
N ASN A 401 -4.44 -19.15 8.37
CA ASN A 401 -5.36 -19.56 7.32
C ASN A 401 -6.60 -18.64 7.27
N ILE A 402 -7.18 -18.33 8.45
CA ILE A 402 -8.28 -17.36 8.55
C ILE A 402 -7.87 -15.98 8.02
N VAL A 403 -6.67 -15.51 8.39
CA VAL A 403 -6.11 -14.25 7.87
C VAL A 403 -5.97 -14.31 6.35
N GLY A 404 -5.47 -15.42 5.81
CA GLY A 404 -5.33 -15.66 4.38
C GLY A 404 -6.66 -15.60 3.63
N ASP A 405 -7.70 -16.26 4.16
CA ASP A 405 -9.05 -16.26 3.58
C ASP A 405 -9.68 -14.86 3.60
N LEU A 406 -9.55 -14.13 4.71
CA LEU A 406 -10.04 -12.76 4.82
C LEU A 406 -9.32 -11.82 3.85
N PHE A 407 -8.01 -11.98 3.69
CA PHE A 407 -7.21 -11.18 2.75
C PHE A 407 -7.55 -11.52 1.30
N GLY A 408 -7.62 -12.81 0.95
CA GLY A 408 -7.97 -13.26 -0.39
C GLY A 408 -9.38 -12.89 -0.84
N SER A 409 -10.33 -12.75 0.10
CA SER A 409 -11.69 -12.28 -0.17
C SER A 409 -11.84 -10.76 -0.16
N GLY A 410 -10.76 -9.99 0.05
CA GLY A 410 -10.79 -8.53 0.12
C GLY A 410 -11.40 -7.94 1.40
N LYS A 411 -11.64 -8.77 2.41
CA LYS A 411 -12.22 -8.36 3.69
C LYS A 411 -11.18 -7.90 4.71
N MET A 412 -9.91 -8.23 4.49
CA MET A 412 -8.76 -7.78 5.26
C MET A 412 -7.75 -7.13 4.31
N PHE A 413 -7.08 -6.07 4.76
CA PHE A 413 -6.11 -5.32 3.98
C PHE A 413 -4.67 -5.62 4.43
N LEU A 414 -3.69 -5.34 3.56
CA LEU A 414 -2.28 -5.64 3.83
C LEU A 414 -1.78 -5.12 5.20
N PRO A 415 -2.12 -3.91 5.68
CA PRO A 415 -1.71 -3.46 7.01
C PRO A 415 -2.14 -4.37 8.15
N GLN A 416 -3.31 -5.00 8.04
CA GLN A 416 -3.82 -5.93 9.03
C GLN A 416 -3.08 -7.26 8.97
N VAL A 417 -2.79 -7.76 7.76
CA VAL A 417 -1.96 -8.95 7.55
C VAL A 417 -0.56 -8.76 8.14
N VAL A 418 0.04 -7.58 7.97
CA VAL A 418 1.33 -7.24 8.58
C VAL A 418 1.27 -7.29 10.11
N LYS A 419 0.18 -6.82 10.73
CA LYS A 419 -0.03 -6.95 12.18
C LYS A 419 -0.14 -8.42 12.60
N SER A 420 -0.91 -9.24 11.88
CA SER A 420 -1.03 -10.69 12.11
C SER A 420 0.33 -11.39 11.99
N ALA A 421 1.12 -11.04 11.01
CA ALA A 421 2.47 -11.58 10.81
C ALA A 421 3.43 -11.23 11.95
N ARG A 422 3.28 -10.07 12.59
CA ARG A 422 4.06 -9.72 13.81
C ARG A 422 3.70 -10.64 14.98
N VAL A 423 2.42 -10.95 15.15
CA VAL A 423 1.96 -11.92 16.17
C VAL A 423 2.58 -13.27 15.92
N MET A 424 2.49 -13.78 14.69
CA MET A 424 3.08 -15.06 14.27
C MET A 424 4.58 -15.09 14.55
N LYS A 425 5.31 -14.06 14.10
CA LYS A 425 6.76 -13.97 14.31
C LYS A 425 7.15 -14.00 15.79
N LYS A 426 6.37 -13.35 16.66
CA LYS A 426 6.62 -13.30 18.09
C LYS A 426 6.36 -14.66 18.76
N SER A 427 5.32 -15.38 18.34
CA SER A 427 5.04 -16.76 18.78
C SER A 427 6.14 -17.73 18.36
N VAL A 428 6.53 -17.72 17.09
CA VAL A 428 7.58 -18.59 16.53
C VAL A 428 8.93 -18.31 17.21
N ALA A 429 9.28 -17.05 17.43
CA ALA A 429 10.52 -16.68 18.14
C ALA A 429 10.55 -17.22 19.58
N HIS A 430 9.38 -17.29 20.25
CA HIS A 430 9.30 -17.91 21.59
C HIS A 430 9.47 -19.42 21.54
N LEU A 431 8.93 -20.11 20.53
CA LEU A 431 8.99 -21.56 20.39
C LEU A 431 10.36 -22.06 19.89
N GLN A 432 11.09 -21.26 19.15
CA GLN A 432 12.33 -21.65 18.48
C GLN A 432 13.37 -22.29 19.40
N PRO A 433 13.68 -21.76 20.60
CA PRO A 433 14.64 -22.40 21.51
C PRO A 433 14.23 -23.81 21.96
N PHE A 434 12.92 -24.03 22.15
CA PHE A 434 12.39 -25.33 22.55
C PHE A 434 12.43 -26.35 21.41
N ILE A 435 12.16 -25.92 20.19
CA ILE A 435 12.29 -26.74 18.98
C ILE A 435 13.75 -27.15 18.77
N GLU A 436 14.72 -26.23 18.96
CA GLU A 436 16.15 -26.51 18.86
C GLU A 436 16.59 -27.50 19.95
N GLN A 437 16.12 -27.32 21.18
CA GLN A 437 16.40 -28.23 22.31
C GLN A 437 15.82 -29.64 22.07
N GLU A 438 14.63 -29.75 21.52
CA GLU A 438 14.01 -31.03 21.15
C GLU A 438 14.86 -31.75 20.09
N LYS A 439 15.35 -31.05 19.09
CA LYS A 439 16.24 -31.61 18.07
C LYS A 439 17.52 -32.18 18.65
N ASP A 440 18.12 -31.45 19.60
CA ASP A 440 19.35 -31.89 20.25
C ASP A 440 19.14 -33.16 21.11
N GLN A 441 17.99 -33.24 21.80
CA GLN A 441 17.61 -34.39 22.65
C GLN A 441 17.37 -35.67 21.84
N PHE A 442 16.77 -35.55 20.64
CA PHE A 442 16.51 -36.70 19.79
C PHE A 442 17.65 -37.05 18.84
N GLY A 443 18.80 -36.36 18.95
CA GLY A 443 19.97 -36.63 18.10
C GLY A 443 19.72 -36.35 16.62
N LEU A 444 18.68 -35.56 16.31
CA LEU A 444 18.31 -35.21 14.96
C LEU A 444 19.24 -34.16 14.33
N SER A 445 20.10 -33.58 15.12
CA SER A 445 21.15 -32.63 14.67
C SER A 445 22.18 -33.23 13.71
N SER A 446 22.26 -34.57 13.62
CA SER A 446 23.28 -35.27 12.80
C SER A 446 22.72 -35.86 11.48
N LYS A 447 21.42 -35.95 11.30
CA LYS A 447 20.81 -36.43 10.04
C LYS A 447 20.07 -35.29 9.33
N SER A 448 20.78 -34.61 8.45
CA SER A 448 20.14 -33.68 7.50
C SER A 448 19.32 -34.47 6.47
N ASN A 449 18.02 -34.26 6.41
CA ASN A 449 17.14 -34.82 5.35
C ASN A 449 17.37 -34.14 3.99
N GLY A 450 18.30 -33.19 3.88
CA GLY A 450 18.65 -32.46 2.68
C GLY A 450 18.88 -30.97 2.94
N LYS A 451 19.30 -30.26 1.91
CA LYS A 451 19.42 -28.80 1.92
C LYS A 451 18.33 -28.18 1.08
N ILE A 452 17.47 -27.36 1.69
CA ILE A 452 16.43 -26.61 1.01
C ILE A 452 16.88 -25.15 0.96
N VAL A 453 17.00 -24.58 -0.24
CA VAL A 453 17.28 -23.14 -0.42
C VAL A 453 15.96 -22.43 -0.58
N MET A 454 15.62 -21.60 0.38
CA MET A 454 14.45 -20.74 0.33
C MET A 454 14.88 -19.31 0.04
N ALA A 455 14.35 -18.75 -1.03
CA ALA A 455 14.63 -17.38 -1.43
C ALA A 455 13.33 -16.64 -1.69
N THR A 456 13.27 -15.39 -1.27
CA THR A 456 12.26 -14.46 -1.77
C THR A 456 12.82 -13.90 -3.07
N VAL A 457 12.10 -14.07 -4.18
CA VAL A 457 12.51 -13.46 -5.45
C VAL A 457 12.40 -11.95 -5.32
N LYS A 458 13.31 -11.23 -5.95
CA LYS A 458 13.34 -9.77 -5.92
C LYS A 458 11.98 -9.22 -6.42
N GLY A 459 11.33 -8.43 -5.59
CA GLY A 459 9.99 -7.89 -5.85
C GLY A 459 8.83 -8.66 -5.21
N ASP A 460 9.10 -9.77 -4.50
CA ASP A 460 8.09 -10.46 -3.71
C ASP A 460 8.12 -9.97 -2.26
N VAL A 461 6.95 -9.60 -1.73
CA VAL A 461 6.80 -9.11 -0.34
C VAL A 461 6.55 -10.23 0.68
N HIS A 462 6.47 -11.51 0.23
CA HIS A 462 6.12 -12.64 1.07
C HIS A 462 7.29 -13.19 1.91
N ASP A 463 8.23 -12.34 2.35
CA ASP A 463 9.38 -12.73 3.18
C ASP A 463 8.97 -13.38 4.51
N ILE A 464 7.81 -13.01 5.05
CA ILE A 464 7.26 -13.57 6.29
C ILE A 464 6.88 -15.04 6.09
N GLY A 465 6.15 -15.35 5.01
CA GLY A 465 5.80 -16.73 4.66
C GLY A 465 7.03 -17.60 4.49
N LYS A 466 8.05 -17.11 3.80
CA LYS A 466 9.34 -17.78 3.65
C LYS A 466 10.00 -18.11 5.01
N LYS A 467 10.02 -17.13 5.93
CA LYS A 467 10.62 -17.32 7.27
C LYS A 467 9.88 -18.37 8.08
N ILE A 468 8.54 -18.37 8.03
CA ILE A 468 7.71 -19.35 8.72
C ILE A 468 7.94 -20.75 8.15
N VAL A 469 7.84 -20.89 6.83
CA VAL A 469 8.09 -22.19 6.15
C VAL A 469 9.51 -22.66 6.41
N GLY A 470 10.50 -21.75 6.44
CA GLY A 470 11.88 -22.08 6.78
C GLY A 470 12.06 -22.66 8.18
N VAL A 471 11.33 -22.14 9.16
CA VAL A 471 11.33 -22.68 10.54
C VAL A 471 10.68 -24.06 10.55
N VAL A 472 9.51 -24.24 9.95
CA VAL A 472 8.79 -25.53 9.90
C VAL A 472 9.60 -26.60 9.17
N LEU A 473 10.22 -26.27 8.03
CA LEU A 473 11.09 -27.22 7.30
C LEU A 473 12.41 -27.50 8.01
N GLY A 474 12.84 -26.61 8.92
CA GLY A 474 14.03 -26.79 9.74
C GLY A 474 13.81 -27.71 10.94
N CYS A 475 12.55 -28.05 11.26
CA CYS A 475 12.16 -28.98 12.30
C CYS A 475 12.00 -30.38 11.75
#